data_3894342bdebbadb139f4b9a6b39ac0a4
#
_entry.id   3894342bdebbadb139f4b9a6b39ac0a4
#
_cell.length_a   1.000
_cell.length_b   1.000
_cell.length_c   1.000
_cell.angle_alpha   90.00
_cell.angle_beta   90.00
_cell.angle_gamma   90.00
#
_symmetry.space_group_name_H-M   'P 1'
#
loop_
_entity.id
_entity.type
_entity.pdbx_description
1 polymer ?
#
loop_
_entity_poly.entity_id
_entity_poly.type
_entity_poly.pdbx_seq_one_letter_code
_entity_poly.pdbx_strand_id
1 'polypeptide(L)' 'PTRQEAIAGTIGVLIVVAVLTAALSVVDLGLSWAIELILPS' A
#
# COMPACT_ATOMS: atom_id res chain seq x y z
N PRO A 1 -29.21 -1.45 1.81
CA PRO A 1 -28.24 -1.65 0.74
C PRO A 1 -28.42 -3.00 0.07
N THR A 2 -28.25 -3.02 -1.24
CA THR A 2 -28.32 -4.24 -2.01
C THR A 2 -27.03 -5.05 -1.83
N ARG A 3 -27.10 -6.34 -2.15
CA ARG A 3 -25.92 -7.20 -2.07
C ARG A 3 -24.76 -6.69 -2.94
N GLN A 4 -25.07 -6.14 -4.11
CA GLN A 4 -24.08 -5.56 -5.00
C GLN A 4 -23.41 -4.32 -4.39
N GLU A 5 -24.17 -3.47 -3.71
CA GLU A 5 -23.63 -2.30 -3.04
C GLU A 5 -22.72 -2.68 -1.89
N ALA A 6 -23.08 -3.70 -1.12
CA ALA A 6 -22.25 -4.21 -0.03
C ALA A 6 -20.91 -4.76 -0.56
N ILE A 7 -20.97 -5.54 -1.63
CA ILE A 7 -19.78 -6.12 -2.27
C ILE A 7 -18.91 -5.00 -2.86
N ALA A 8 -19.51 -4.04 -3.55
CA ALA A 8 -18.79 -2.92 -4.14
C ALA A 8 -18.06 -2.09 -3.07
N GLY A 9 -18.71 -1.84 -1.93
CA GLY A 9 -18.10 -1.14 -0.80
C GLY A 9 -16.90 -1.89 -0.23
N THR A 10 -17.03 -3.21 -0.06
CA THR A 10 -15.94 -4.07 0.44
C THR A 10 -14.76 -4.07 -0.53
N ILE A 11 -15.03 -4.22 -1.83
CA ILE A 11 -13.99 -4.19 -2.85
C ILE A 11 -13.28 -2.84 -2.86
N GLY A 12 -14.03 -1.74 -2.74
CA GLY A 12 -13.47 -0.40 -2.68
C GLY A 12 -12.49 -0.23 -1.52
N VAL A 13 -12.86 -0.70 -0.33
CA VAL A 13 -12.00 -0.66 0.84
C VAL A 13 -10.74 -1.51 0.63
N LEU A 14 -10.89 -2.70 0.08
CA LEU A 14 -9.75 -3.57 -0.20
C LEU A 14 -8.76 -2.93 -1.18
N ILE A 15 -9.27 -2.28 -2.22
CA ILE A 15 -8.44 -1.58 -3.20
C ILE A 15 -7.67 -0.43 -2.52
N VAL A 16 -8.35 0.38 -1.71
CA VAL A 16 -7.72 1.50 -1.01
C VAL A 16 -6.62 0.98 -0.08
N VAL A 17 -6.89 -0.05 0.71
CA VAL A 17 -5.90 -0.65 1.61
C VAL A 17 -4.72 -1.21 0.82
N ALA A 18 -4.97 -1.90 -0.28
CA ALA A 18 -3.91 -2.44 -1.14
C ALA A 18 -3.02 -1.34 -1.72
N VAL A 19 -3.62 -0.25 -2.21
CA VAL A 19 -2.88 0.88 -2.76
C VAL A 19 -2.03 1.56 -1.68
N LEU A 20 -2.60 1.81 -0.51
CA LEU A 20 -1.87 2.42 0.60
C LEU A 20 -0.72 1.54 1.07
N THR A 21 -0.93 0.24 1.20
CA THR A 21 0.10 -0.72 1.59
C THR A 21 1.23 -0.75 0.56
N ALA A 22 0.89 -0.79 -0.71
CA ALA A 22 1.88 -0.78 -1.78
C ALA A 22 2.71 0.53 -1.77
N ALA A 23 2.06 1.66 -1.58
CA ALA A 23 2.73 2.96 -1.50
C ALA A 23 3.72 3.00 -0.33
N LEU A 24 3.29 2.56 0.84
CA LEU A 24 4.16 2.49 2.02
C LEU A 24 5.34 1.54 1.81
N SER A 25 5.09 0.39 1.18
CA SER A 25 6.14 -0.58 0.87
C SER A 25 7.19 -0.01 -0.08
N VAL A 26 6.76 0.72 -1.11
CA VAL A 26 7.67 1.36 -2.06
C VAL A 26 8.54 2.42 -1.36
N VAL A 27 7.94 3.23 -0.50
CA VAL A 27 8.66 4.26 0.26
C VAL A 27 9.67 3.60 1.19
N ASP A 28 9.28 2.54 1.90
CA ASP A 28 10.15 1.81 2.82
C ASP A 28 11.34 1.19 2.09
N LEU A 29 11.11 0.54 0.97
CA LEU A 29 12.17 -0.05 0.15
C LEU A 29 13.10 1.04 -0.41
N GLY A 30 12.54 2.13 -0.89
CA GLY A 30 13.30 3.25 -1.41
C GLY A 30 14.18 3.90 -0.36
N LEU A 31 13.66 4.11 0.85
CA LEU A 31 14.41 4.65 1.97
C LEU A 31 15.52 3.71 2.41
N SER A 32 15.24 2.42 2.52
CA SER A 32 16.24 1.41 2.91
C SER A 32 17.39 1.38 1.90
N TRP A 33 17.06 1.40 0.63
CA TRP A 33 18.06 1.42 -0.44
C TRP A 33 18.91 2.71 -0.40
N ALA A 34 18.27 3.85 -0.22
CA ALA A 34 18.96 5.14 -0.13
C ALA A 34 19.91 5.18 1.06
N ILE A 35 19.48 4.67 2.21
CA ILE A 35 20.30 4.61 3.42
C ILE A 35 21.51 3.70 3.20
N GLU A 36 21.35 2.56 2.57
CA GLU A 36 22.45 1.64 2.26
C GLU A 36 23.47 2.26 1.32
N LEU A 37 23.06 3.12 0.40
CA LEU A 37 23.96 3.82 -0.50
C LEU A 37 24.79 4.88 0.22
N ILE A 38 24.19 5.55 1.20
CA ILE A 38 24.83 6.65 1.93
C ILE A 38 25.59 6.12 3.15
N LEU A 39 25.01 5.16 3.85
CA LEU A 39 25.59 4.56 5.06
C LEU A 39 25.62 3.04 4.92
N PRO A 40 26.65 2.51 4.25
CA PRO A 40 26.81 1.06 4.15
C PRO A 40 27.16 0.51 5.53
N SER A 41 26.20 -0.23 6.09
CA SER A 41 26.39 -0.89 7.38
C SER A 41 26.41 -2.39 7.21
#